data_803d0084d170af98b1b545562a938008
#
_entry.id   803d0084d170af98b1b545562a938008
#
_cell.length_a   1.000
_cell.length_b   1.000
_cell.length_c   1.000
_cell.angle_alpha   90.00
_cell.angle_beta   90.00
_cell.angle_gamma   90.00
#
_symmetry.space_group_name_H-M   'P 1'
#
loop_
_entity.id
_entity.type
_entity.pdbx_description
1 polymer ?
#
loop_
_entity_poly.entity_id
_entity_poly.type
_entity_poly.pdbx_seq_one_letter_code
_entity_poly.pdbx_strand_id
1 'polypeptide(L)'
;LSVSIKHPDSEAFIDAKMTEGKVTGANVSVKLDDAFMQAAVDGTPYTQQYPIDAATPSTTKEIDASALWKKIVHNAWKSAEPGVLFWDTIIRESVPDCYADLGYRTVSTNPCGEIPLCPYDSCRLLAINLYSYVVNPFTKDAYFDFELFKKHVALAQRIMDDIIDLELEKIERIMTKIDSDPESEEVKGAERHLWEKIYKKSGQGRRTGVGITAEGDMLAAMGLRYGTEEA
;
A
#
# COMPACT_ATOMS: atom_id res chain seq x y z
N LEU A 1 -7.19 6.51 -1.87
CA LEU A 1 -7.91 7.04 -0.72
C LEU A 1 -8.46 5.90 0.13
N SER A 2 -8.42 6.03 1.44
CA SER A 2 -9.00 5.02 2.34
C SER A 2 -9.75 5.65 3.51
N VAL A 3 -10.79 4.96 3.98
CA VAL A 3 -11.58 5.34 5.15
C VAL A 3 -11.71 4.14 6.10
N SER A 4 -11.77 4.38 7.40
CA SER A 4 -12.11 3.34 8.38
C SER A 4 -13.59 3.00 8.33
N ILE A 5 -13.94 1.74 8.45
CA ILE A 5 -15.33 1.29 8.59
C ILE A 5 -15.99 1.86 9.85
N LYS A 6 -15.19 2.24 10.86
CA LYS A 6 -15.66 2.93 12.07
C LYS A 6 -16.23 4.32 11.80
N HIS A 7 -15.86 4.96 10.68
CA HIS A 7 -16.32 6.32 10.39
C HIS A 7 -17.81 6.31 9.99
N PRO A 8 -18.67 7.19 10.53
CA PRO A 8 -20.10 7.22 10.19
C PRO A 8 -20.41 7.45 8.71
N ASP A 9 -19.51 8.12 7.97
CA ASP A 9 -19.63 8.38 6.53
C ASP A 9 -19.02 7.29 5.65
N SER A 10 -18.56 6.17 6.24
CA SER A 10 -17.93 5.08 5.46
C SER A 10 -18.86 4.51 4.40
N GLU A 11 -20.17 4.46 4.64
CA GLU A 11 -21.16 3.99 3.67
C GLU A 11 -21.23 4.91 2.44
N ALA A 12 -21.21 6.22 2.61
CA ALA A 12 -21.17 7.18 1.51
C ALA A 12 -19.88 7.06 0.69
N PHE A 13 -18.75 6.77 1.37
CA PHE A 13 -17.47 6.51 0.73
C PHE A 13 -17.47 5.20 -0.07
N ILE A 14 -18.10 4.12 0.45
CA ILE A 14 -18.28 2.85 -0.24
C ILE A 14 -19.08 3.03 -1.54
N ASP A 15 -20.05 3.93 -1.54
CA ASP A 15 -20.87 4.23 -2.70
C ASP A 15 -20.26 5.26 -3.67
N ALA A 16 -19.09 5.83 -3.35
CA ALA A 16 -18.52 6.97 -4.07
C ALA A 16 -18.31 6.71 -5.57
N LYS A 17 -17.99 5.48 -5.96
CA LYS A 17 -17.76 5.07 -7.36
C LYS A 17 -18.96 4.40 -8.03
N MET A 18 -20.08 4.27 -7.34
CA MET A 18 -21.30 3.70 -7.93
C MET A 18 -21.98 4.65 -8.92
N THR A 19 -21.65 5.94 -8.87
CA THR A 19 -22.08 6.92 -9.87
C THR A 19 -20.97 7.10 -10.89
N GLU A 20 -21.25 6.73 -12.15
CA GLU A 20 -20.30 6.84 -13.25
C GLU A 20 -19.77 8.26 -13.40
N GLY A 21 -18.44 8.38 -13.57
CA GLY A 21 -17.74 9.66 -13.76
C GLY A 21 -17.54 10.52 -12.50
N LYS A 22 -18.09 10.13 -11.34
CA LYS A 22 -18.00 10.95 -10.13
C LYS A 22 -16.63 10.94 -9.46
N VAL A 23 -15.95 9.78 -9.41
CA VAL A 23 -14.60 9.64 -8.84
C VAL A 23 -13.77 8.78 -9.79
N THR A 24 -13.00 9.40 -10.68
CA THR A 24 -12.24 8.70 -11.73
C THR A 24 -10.73 8.65 -11.49
N GLY A 25 -10.19 9.57 -10.69
CA GLY A 25 -8.75 9.77 -10.52
C GLY A 25 -8.15 9.15 -9.25
N ALA A 26 -8.88 8.33 -8.51
CA ALA A 26 -8.37 7.74 -7.28
C ALA A 26 -8.93 6.34 -7.03
N ASN A 27 -8.07 5.43 -6.56
CA ASN A 27 -8.52 4.16 -5.97
C ASN A 27 -9.12 4.44 -4.58
N VAL A 28 -10.18 3.74 -4.24
CA VAL A 28 -10.83 3.84 -2.93
C VAL A 28 -10.82 2.48 -2.22
N SER A 29 -10.49 2.50 -0.93
CA SER A 29 -10.43 1.29 -0.10
C SER A 29 -11.04 1.53 1.28
N VAL A 30 -11.66 0.50 1.85
CA VAL A 30 -12.24 0.54 3.19
C VAL A 30 -11.38 -0.28 4.14
N LYS A 31 -10.99 0.33 5.26
CA LYS A 31 -10.27 -0.34 6.34
C LYS A 31 -11.29 -1.06 7.24
N LEU A 32 -11.27 -2.38 7.20
CA LEU A 32 -12.13 -3.25 7.99
C LEU A 32 -11.38 -3.71 9.24
N ASP A 33 -11.95 -3.49 10.43
CA ASP A 33 -11.40 -4.04 11.65
C ASP A 33 -11.98 -5.43 11.96
N ASP A 34 -11.32 -6.17 12.85
CA ASP A 34 -11.72 -7.52 13.23
C ASP A 34 -13.13 -7.53 13.88
N ALA A 35 -13.47 -6.48 14.63
CA ALA A 35 -14.78 -6.33 15.27
C ALA A 35 -15.92 -6.20 14.24
N PHE A 36 -15.73 -5.43 13.18
CA PHE A 36 -16.70 -5.32 12.08
C PHE A 36 -16.86 -6.66 11.35
N MET A 37 -15.74 -7.33 11.05
CA MET A 37 -15.79 -8.62 10.36
C MET A 37 -16.52 -9.67 11.20
N GLN A 38 -16.27 -9.73 12.51
CA GLN A 38 -16.99 -10.62 13.42
C GLN A 38 -18.48 -10.29 13.49
N ALA A 39 -18.83 -9.00 13.63
CA ALA A 39 -20.23 -8.56 13.64
C ALA A 39 -20.94 -8.91 12.32
N ALA A 40 -20.27 -8.79 11.18
CA ALA A 40 -20.83 -9.15 9.88
C ALA A 40 -21.11 -10.66 9.75
N VAL A 41 -20.26 -11.51 10.33
CA VAL A 41 -20.44 -12.97 10.38
C VAL A 41 -21.58 -13.37 11.33
N ASP A 42 -21.59 -12.77 12.52
CA ASP A 42 -22.56 -13.11 13.59
C ASP A 42 -23.96 -12.48 13.35
N GLY A 43 -24.07 -11.55 12.40
CA GLY A 43 -25.31 -10.80 12.16
C GLY A 43 -25.67 -9.84 13.29
N THR A 44 -24.68 -9.31 13.99
CA THR A 44 -24.87 -8.38 15.10
C THR A 44 -24.65 -6.93 14.67
N PRO A 45 -25.24 -5.93 15.38
CA PRO A 45 -24.97 -4.54 15.13
C PRO A 45 -23.50 -4.18 15.33
N TYR A 46 -23.02 -3.17 14.57
CA TYR A 46 -21.69 -2.59 14.71
C TYR A 46 -21.82 -1.08 14.93
N THR A 47 -21.07 -0.54 15.91
CA THR A 47 -21.10 0.89 16.22
C THR A 47 -20.01 1.64 15.49
N GLN A 48 -20.41 2.55 14.63
CA GLN A 48 -19.53 3.58 14.03
C GLN A 48 -19.41 4.78 14.95
N GLN A 49 -18.28 5.48 14.90
CA GLN A 49 -18.05 6.66 15.74
C GLN A 49 -17.11 7.68 15.10
N TYR A 50 -17.21 8.93 15.56
CA TYR A 50 -16.27 9.99 15.18
C TYR A 50 -15.96 10.88 16.41
N PRO A 51 -14.69 11.24 16.66
CA PRO A 51 -13.48 10.68 16.04
C PRO A 51 -13.35 9.18 16.27
N ILE A 52 -12.78 8.46 15.27
CA ILE A 52 -12.76 6.98 15.26
C ILE A 52 -12.00 6.36 16.46
N ASP A 53 -10.99 7.08 16.98
CA ASP A 53 -10.13 6.62 18.08
C ASP A 53 -10.43 7.32 19.41
N ALA A 54 -11.53 8.10 19.47
CA ALA A 54 -11.88 8.83 20.69
C ALA A 54 -12.53 7.90 21.73
N ALA A 55 -12.05 7.98 22.98
CA ALA A 55 -12.72 7.30 24.10
C ALA A 55 -14.14 7.82 24.36
N THR A 56 -14.35 9.12 24.05
CA THR A 56 -15.68 9.77 24.12
C THR A 56 -15.94 10.42 22.75
N PRO A 57 -16.57 9.69 21.82
CA PRO A 57 -16.86 10.21 20.49
C PRO A 57 -17.94 11.28 20.53
N SER A 58 -17.86 12.25 19.62
CA SER A 58 -18.90 13.29 19.44
C SER A 58 -20.11 12.77 18.68
N THR A 59 -19.94 11.70 17.90
CA THR A 59 -21.00 11.09 17.10
C THR A 59 -20.88 9.57 17.15
N THR A 60 -22.00 8.88 17.30
CA THR A 60 -22.09 7.42 17.18
C THR A 60 -23.26 7.04 16.28
N LYS A 61 -23.12 5.96 15.52
CA LYS A 61 -24.15 5.41 14.64
C LYS A 61 -24.11 3.88 14.72
N GLU A 62 -25.22 3.26 15.04
CA GLU A 62 -25.36 1.80 14.96
C GLU A 62 -25.77 1.39 13.54
N ILE A 63 -25.12 0.36 13.00
CA ILE A 63 -25.38 -0.16 11.66
C ILE A 63 -25.52 -1.68 11.66
N ASP A 64 -26.20 -2.21 10.65
CA ASP A 64 -26.20 -3.64 10.32
C ASP A 64 -24.88 -3.98 9.59
N ALA A 65 -23.98 -4.66 10.28
CA ALA A 65 -22.68 -5.04 9.74
C ALA A 65 -22.80 -6.01 8.55
N SER A 66 -23.73 -6.98 8.60
CA SER A 66 -23.96 -7.94 7.51
C SER A 66 -24.48 -7.23 6.25
N ALA A 67 -25.41 -6.29 6.40
CA ALA A 67 -25.94 -5.53 5.28
C ALA A 67 -24.84 -4.66 4.63
N LEU A 68 -24.02 -3.96 5.43
CA LEU A 68 -22.94 -3.15 4.92
C LEU A 68 -21.85 -3.99 4.24
N TRP A 69 -21.50 -5.16 4.79
CA TRP A 69 -20.57 -6.10 4.16
C TRP A 69 -21.07 -6.57 2.80
N LYS A 70 -22.35 -6.97 2.69
CA LYS A 70 -22.97 -7.35 1.41
C LYS A 70 -22.94 -6.21 0.39
N LYS A 71 -23.13 -4.96 0.84
CA LYS A 71 -23.03 -3.77 0.00
C LYS A 71 -21.62 -3.58 -0.55
N ILE A 72 -20.57 -3.72 0.30
CA ILE A 72 -19.17 -3.65 -0.13
C ILE A 72 -18.90 -4.69 -1.21
N VAL A 73 -19.28 -5.94 -0.98
CA VAL A 73 -19.10 -7.04 -1.95
C VAL A 73 -19.86 -6.77 -3.26
N HIS A 74 -21.09 -6.27 -3.18
CA HIS A 74 -21.88 -5.91 -4.37
C HIS A 74 -21.23 -4.79 -5.18
N ASN A 75 -20.77 -3.73 -4.52
CA ASN A 75 -20.14 -2.61 -5.19
C ASN A 75 -18.81 -3.04 -5.84
N ALA A 76 -18.00 -3.83 -5.13
CA ALA A 76 -16.76 -4.38 -5.68
C ALA A 76 -17.01 -5.28 -6.90
N TRP A 77 -18.06 -6.11 -6.87
CA TRP A 77 -18.45 -6.91 -8.03
C TRP A 77 -18.87 -6.03 -9.23
N LYS A 78 -19.60 -4.95 -8.98
CA LYS A 78 -20.17 -4.10 -10.04
C LYS A 78 -19.15 -3.14 -10.65
N SER A 79 -18.26 -2.57 -9.84
CA SER A 79 -17.35 -1.48 -10.24
C SER A 79 -15.86 -1.77 -9.97
N ALA A 80 -15.51 -2.98 -9.51
CA ALA A 80 -14.17 -3.36 -9.04
C ALA A 80 -13.69 -2.59 -7.80
N GLU A 81 -14.53 -1.77 -7.18
CA GLU A 81 -14.23 -0.98 -6.00
C GLU A 81 -15.45 -0.86 -5.07
N PRO A 82 -15.25 -0.65 -3.75
CA PRO A 82 -13.98 -0.35 -3.08
C PRO A 82 -13.10 -1.59 -2.92
N GLY A 83 -11.76 -1.36 -2.80
CA GLY A 83 -10.86 -2.35 -2.22
C GLY A 83 -11.13 -2.52 -0.73
N VAL A 84 -10.71 -3.65 -0.15
CA VAL A 84 -10.80 -3.91 1.30
C VAL A 84 -9.40 -4.07 1.88
N LEU A 85 -9.21 -3.50 3.07
CA LEU A 85 -7.99 -3.59 3.85
C LEU A 85 -8.36 -4.18 5.22
N PHE A 86 -7.90 -5.40 5.49
CA PHE A 86 -8.08 -6.03 6.82
C PHE A 86 -7.14 -5.34 7.80
N TRP A 87 -7.62 -4.25 8.40
CA TRP A 87 -6.78 -3.25 9.02
C TRP A 87 -6.02 -3.77 10.24
N ASP A 88 -6.67 -4.52 11.10
CA ASP A 88 -6.02 -5.05 12.30
C ASP A 88 -4.96 -6.09 11.93
N THR A 89 -5.19 -6.89 10.89
CA THR A 89 -4.18 -7.80 10.33
C THR A 89 -2.99 -7.03 9.76
N ILE A 90 -3.24 -5.96 8.98
CA ILE A 90 -2.16 -5.13 8.45
C ILE A 90 -1.30 -4.57 9.59
N ILE A 91 -1.90 -4.03 10.64
CA ILE A 91 -1.15 -3.44 11.76
C ILE A 91 -0.36 -4.52 12.54
N ARG A 92 -0.92 -5.72 12.71
CA ARG A 92 -0.21 -6.82 13.40
C ARG A 92 0.97 -7.36 12.62
N GLU A 93 0.85 -7.46 11.29
CA GLU A 93 1.82 -8.15 10.43
C GLU A 93 2.78 -7.19 9.71
N SER A 94 2.49 -5.90 9.69
CA SER A 94 3.31 -4.89 9.00
C SER A 94 4.66 -4.69 9.69
N VAL A 95 5.74 -4.94 8.98
CA VAL A 95 7.10 -4.76 9.51
C VAL A 95 7.37 -3.34 10.01
N PRO A 96 6.96 -2.25 9.33
CA PRO A 96 7.17 -0.89 9.84
C PRO A 96 6.51 -0.59 11.17
N ASP A 97 5.43 -1.28 11.53
CA ASP A 97 4.69 -1.01 12.76
C ASP A 97 5.45 -1.44 14.03
N CYS A 98 6.49 -2.28 13.94
CA CYS A 98 7.40 -2.52 15.05
C CYS A 98 8.20 -1.25 15.45
N TYR A 99 8.26 -0.25 14.56
CA TYR A 99 8.87 1.07 14.79
C TYR A 99 7.81 2.18 14.96
N ALA A 100 6.59 1.84 15.36
CA ALA A 100 5.49 2.80 15.53
C ALA A 100 5.85 3.95 16.48
N ASP A 101 6.55 3.66 17.59
CA ASP A 101 7.00 4.64 18.58
C ASP A 101 8.05 5.62 18.01
N LEU A 102 8.74 5.23 16.94
CA LEU A 102 9.68 6.08 16.19
C LEU A 102 9.00 6.85 15.05
N GLY A 103 7.68 6.79 14.96
CA GLY A 103 6.89 7.53 13.98
C GLY A 103 6.65 6.78 12.66
N TYR A 104 6.81 5.45 12.64
CA TYR A 104 6.58 4.61 11.45
C TYR A 104 5.24 3.85 11.51
N ARG A 105 4.31 4.29 12.37
CA ARG A 105 2.97 3.69 12.45
C ARG A 105 2.24 3.82 11.11
N THR A 106 1.73 2.71 10.62
CA THR A 106 0.94 2.65 9.40
C THR A 106 -0.37 3.42 9.55
N VAL A 107 -0.63 4.30 8.59
CA VAL A 107 -1.89 5.09 8.54
C VAL A 107 -2.69 4.84 7.27
N SER A 108 -2.05 4.34 6.22
CA SER A 108 -2.69 4.00 4.94
C SER A 108 -1.84 3.00 4.18
N THR A 109 -2.21 2.76 2.93
CA THR A 109 -1.44 1.94 1.99
C THR A 109 -1.22 2.72 0.69
N ASN A 110 -0.38 2.20 -0.20
CA ASN A 110 -0.38 2.58 -1.61
C ASN A 110 -1.72 2.21 -2.29
N PRO A 111 -1.98 2.63 -3.53
CA PRO A 111 -3.29 2.45 -4.19
C PRO A 111 -3.78 1.00 -4.25
N CYS A 112 -2.88 0.02 -4.51
CA CYS A 112 -3.24 -1.39 -4.62
C CYS A 112 -3.30 -2.14 -3.28
N GLY A 113 -2.85 -1.52 -2.18
CA GLY A 113 -2.99 -2.05 -0.82
C GLY A 113 -1.86 -2.96 -0.35
N GLU A 114 -0.85 -3.24 -1.20
CA GLU A 114 0.24 -4.17 -0.87
C GLU A 114 1.33 -3.57 0.02
N ILE A 115 1.38 -2.24 0.17
CA ILE A 115 2.42 -1.57 0.94
C ILE A 115 1.80 -0.71 2.04
N PRO A 116 1.83 -1.15 3.30
CA PRO A 116 1.47 -0.31 4.45
C PRO A 116 2.45 0.87 4.59
N LEU A 117 1.93 2.07 4.76
CA LEU A 117 2.71 3.30 4.77
C LEU A 117 2.39 4.16 6.00
N CYS A 118 3.43 4.74 6.60
CA CYS A 118 3.29 5.80 7.60
C CYS A 118 3.10 7.18 6.92
N PRO A 119 2.79 8.25 7.67
CA PRO A 119 2.70 9.59 7.08
C PRO A 119 4.00 10.01 6.39
N TYR A 120 3.87 10.63 5.20
CA TYR A 120 4.98 11.12 4.36
C TYR A 120 5.93 10.06 3.84
N ASP A 121 5.48 8.79 3.84
CA ASP A 121 6.26 7.64 3.41
C ASP A 121 6.04 7.35 1.92
N SER A 122 6.96 6.61 1.33
CA SER A 122 6.89 6.09 -0.02
C SER A 122 7.67 4.80 -0.14
N CYS A 123 7.36 4.00 -1.16
CA CYS A 123 8.12 2.79 -1.47
C CYS A 123 8.55 2.82 -2.95
N ARG A 124 9.80 2.46 -3.20
CA ARG A 124 10.39 2.33 -4.54
C ARG A 124 10.43 0.86 -4.88
N LEU A 125 9.97 0.50 -6.08
CA LEU A 125 9.83 -0.88 -6.49
C LEU A 125 10.78 -1.20 -7.65
N LEU A 126 11.40 -2.38 -7.58
CA LEU A 126 12.15 -3.01 -8.65
C LEU A 126 11.72 -4.47 -8.74
N ALA A 127 11.43 -4.97 -9.94
CA ALA A 127 11.09 -6.37 -10.16
C ALA A 127 12.17 -7.04 -11.00
N ILE A 128 12.71 -8.16 -10.52
CA ILE A 128 13.68 -8.98 -11.22
C ILE A 128 12.92 -10.01 -12.06
N ASN A 129 13.22 -10.09 -13.35
CA ASN A 129 12.62 -11.05 -14.27
C ASN A 129 13.28 -12.43 -14.09
N LEU A 130 12.56 -13.36 -13.47
CA LEU A 130 13.07 -14.71 -13.17
C LEU A 130 13.38 -15.53 -14.43
N TYR A 131 12.61 -15.37 -15.50
CA TYR A 131 12.88 -16.08 -16.77
C TYR A 131 14.29 -15.83 -17.28
N SER A 132 14.87 -14.65 -17.05
CA SER A 132 16.23 -14.31 -17.49
C SER A 132 17.34 -15.16 -16.86
N TYR A 133 17.04 -15.95 -15.84
CA TYR A 133 17.98 -16.83 -15.15
C TYR A 133 17.80 -18.31 -15.52
N VAL A 134 16.89 -18.63 -16.44
CA VAL A 134 16.73 -20.00 -16.93
C VAL A 134 17.78 -20.28 -17.99
N VAL A 135 18.63 -21.25 -17.74
CA VAL A 135 19.61 -21.76 -18.69
C VAL A 135 19.00 -22.92 -19.46
N ASN A 136 19.26 -23.00 -20.77
CA ASN A 136 18.69 -23.99 -21.69
C ASN A 136 17.14 -24.07 -21.61
N PRO A 137 16.41 -22.94 -21.72
CA PRO A 137 14.95 -22.91 -21.55
C PRO A 137 14.26 -23.87 -22.52
N PHE A 138 13.15 -24.47 -22.09
CA PHE A 138 12.32 -25.39 -22.86
C PHE A 138 13.02 -26.69 -23.30
N THR A 139 14.08 -27.08 -22.59
CA THR A 139 14.76 -28.37 -22.79
C THR A 139 14.73 -29.19 -21.50
N LYS A 140 15.03 -30.51 -21.63
CA LYS A 140 15.16 -31.38 -20.45
C LYS A 140 16.34 -31.03 -19.54
N ASP A 141 17.28 -30.24 -20.04
CA ASP A 141 18.46 -29.78 -19.31
C ASP A 141 18.30 -28.33 -18.81
N ALA A 142 17.06 -27.83 -18.75
CA ALA A 142 16.76 -26.51 -18.21
C ALA A 142 17.00 -26.46 -16.69
N TYR A 143 17.64 -25.39 -16.25
CA TYR A 143 17.84 -25.14 -14.82
C TYR A 143 17.88 -23.64 -14.54
N PHE A 144 17.67 -23.27 -13.27
CA PHE A 144 17.73 -21.87 -12.81
C PHE A 144 19.14 -21.56 -12.28
N ASP A 145 19.75 -20.49 -12.79
CA ASP A 145 21.07 -20.02 -12.34
C ASP A 145 20.94 -19.20 -11.04
N PHE A 146 20.95 -19.90 -9.91
CA PHE A 146 20.86 -19.28 -8.58
C PHE A 146 22.06 -18.40 -8.26
N GLU A 147 23.25 -18.68 -8.78
CA GLU A 147 24.44 -17.89 -8.47
C GLU A 147 24.38 -16.53 -9.18
N LEU A 148 23.96 -16.50 -10.43
CA LEU A 148 23.74 -15.26 -11.16
C LEU A 148 22.57 -14.45 -10.55
N PHE A 149 21.47 -15.13 -10.20
CA PHE A 149 20.32 -14.51 -9.53
C PHE A 149 20.72 -13.85 -8.22
N LYS A 150 21.42 -14.55 -7.32
CA LYS A 150 21.91 -14.05 -6.04
C LYS A 150 22.77 -12.79 -6.22
N LYS A 151 23.67 -12.81 -7.20
CA LYS A 151 24.51 -11.64 -7.52
C LYS A 151 23.67 -10.44 -7.95
N HIS A 152 22.67 -10.66 -8.81
CA HIS A 152 21.83 -9.59 -9.32
C HIS A 152 20.86 -9.06 -8.26
N VAL A 153 20.36 -9.91 -7.34
CA VAL A 153 19.54 -9.45 -6.18
C VAL A 153 20.35 -8.48 -5.31
N ALA A 154 21.61 -8.80 -5.02
CA ALA A 154 22.48 -7.90 -4.24
C ALA A 154 22.70 -6.56 -4.95
N LEU A 155 22.92 -6.56 -6.27
CA LEU A 155 23.04 -5.34 -7.08
C LEU A 155 21.72 -4.56 -7.12
N ALA A 156 20.60 -5.25 -7.28
CA ALA A 156 19.27 -4.62 -7.30
C ALA A 156 18.97 -3.87 -6.00
N GLN A 157 19.26 -4.50 -4.85
CA GLN A 157 19.10 -3.85 -3.55
C GLN A 157 20.02 -2.61 -3.42
N ARG A 158 21.24 -2.69 -3.90
CA ARG A 158 22.16 -1.56 -3.89
C ARG A 158 21.65 -0.40 -4.77
N ILE A 159 21.19 -0.70 -5.98
CA ILE A 159 20.62 0.30 -6.89
C ILE A 159 19.39 0.96 -6.26
N MET A 160 18.53 0.20 -5.59
CA MET A 160 17.35 0.75 -4.94
C MET A 160 17.70 1.68 -3.78
N ASP A 161 18.78 1.40 -3.07
CA ASP A 161 19.26 2.30 -2.02
C ASP A 161 19.87 3.60 -2.61
N ASP A 162 20.65 3.49 -3.70
CA ASP A 162 21.19 4.63 -4.44
C ASP A 162 20.06 5.52 -5.04
N ILE A 163 18.93 4.94 -5.46
CA ILE A 163 17.75 5.70 -5.94
C ILE A 163 17.19 6.60 -4.83
N ILE A 164 17.24 6.18 -3.58
CA ILE A 164 16.80 7.02 -2.46
C ILE A 164 17.69 8.26 -2.34
N ASP A 165 18.99 8.11 -2.49
CA ASP A 165 19.92 9.25 -2.44
C ASP A 165 19.64 10.24 -3.58
N LEU A 166 19.39 9.75 -4.80
CA LEU A 166 18.97 10.59 -5.91
C LEU A 166 17.63 11.31 -5.67
N GLU A 167 16.69 10.66 -4.99
CA GLU A 167 15.43 11.29 -4.57
C GLU A 167 15.67 12.40 -3.55
N LEU A 168 16.52 12.17 -2.55
CA LEU A 168 16.87 13.18 -1.55
C LEU A 168 17.51 14.42 -2.19
N GLU A 169 18.42 14.24 -3.15
CA GLU A 169 18.98 15.34 -3.93
C GLU A 169 17.88 16.13 -4.69
N LYS A 170 16.88 15.44 -5.24
CA LYS A 170 15.74 16.11 -5.92
C LYS A 170 14.89 16.91 -4.95
N ILE A 171 14.63 16.36 -3.76
CA ILE A 171 13.85 17.06 -2.73
C ILE A 171 14.60 18.32 -2.25
N GLU A 172 15.91 18.27 -2.08
CA GLU A 172 16.73 19.45 -1.76
C GLU A 172 16.61 20.53 -2.83
N ARG A 173 16.63 20.16 -4.11
CA ARG A 173 16.41 21.11 -5.22
C ARG A 173 14.99 21.70 -5.21
N ILE A 174 13.97 20.91 -4.85
CA ILE A 174 12.59 21.39 -4.69
C ILE A 174 12.53 22.41 -3.56
N MET A 175 13.11 22.13 -2.39
CA MET A 175 13.15 23.06 -1.26
C MET A 175 13.88 24.36 -1.61
N THR A 176 14.99 24.28 -2.35
CA THR A 176 15.71 25.46 -2.84
C THR A 176 14.86 26.28 -3.82
N LYS A 177 14.08 25.60 -4.69
CA LYS A 177 13.16 26.28 -5.60
C LYS A 177 12.05 27.02 -4.85
N ILE A 178 11.44 26.39 -3.84
CA ILE A 178 10.40 27.02 -3.01
C ILE A 178 10.88 28.35 -2.42
N ASP A 179 12.13 28.41 -1.95
CA ASP A 179 12.71 29.65 -1.41
C ASP A 179 12.74 30.81 -2.42
N SER A 180 12.94 30.49 -3.69
CA SER A 180 13.06 31.46 -4.79
C SER A 180 11.73 31.75 -5.52
N ASP A 181 10.65 31.01 -5.21
CA ASP A 181 9.36 31.20 -5.87
C ASP A 181 8.70 32.53 -5.43
N PRO A 182 7.94 33.19 -6.36
CA PRO A 182 7.31 34.47 -6.10
C PRO A 182 6.02 34.38 -5.29
N GLU A 183 5.72 33.25 -4.70
CA GLU A 183 4.53 33.00 -3.89
C GLU A 183 4.61 33.64 -2.49
N SER A 184 3.47 33.68 -1.80
CA SER A 184 3.42 34.21 -0.43
C SER A 184 4.22 33.34 0.54
N GLU A 185 4.75 33.95 1.61
CA GLU A 185 5.50 33.20 2.64
C GLU A 185 4.64 32.12 3.33
N GLU A 186 3.32 32.30 3.38
CA GLU A 186 2.39 31.29 3.91
C GLU A 186 2.38 30.02 3.02
N VAL A 187 2.28 30.20 1.71
CA VAL A 187 2.32 29.09 0.73
C VAL A 187 3.67 28.40 0.76
N LYS A 188 4.76 29.17 0.67
CA LYS A 188 6.13 28.62 0.76
C LYS A 188 6.36 27.85 2.05
N GLY A 189 5.88 28.36 3.19
CA GLY A 189 5.98 27.71 4.49
C GLY A 189 5.26 26.37 4.53
N ALA A 190 4.06 26.29 3.94
CA ALA A 190 3.29 25.06 3.86
C ALA A 190 3.99 24.00 2.97
N GLU A 191 4.46 24.42 1.79
CA GLU A 191 5.19 23.53 0.87
C GLU A 191 6.50 23.02 1.45
N ARG A 192 7.31 23.92 2.03
CA ARG A 192 8.57 23.58 2.70
C ARG A 192 8.33 22.56 3.80
N HIS A 193 7.36 22.78 4.66
CA HIS A 193 7.01 21.87 5.75
C HIS A 193 6.65 20.45 5.26
N LEU A 194 5.93 20.36 4.13
CA LEU A 194 5.61 19.08 3.50
C LEU A 194 6.88 18.36 3.02
N TRP A 195 7.73 19.07 2.25
CA TRP A 195 8.92 18.48 1.65
C TRP A 195 9.99 18.12 2.68
N GLU A 196 10.14 18.88 3.74
CA GLU A 196 11.02 18.54 4.88
C GLU A 196 10.59 17.24 5.56
N LYS A 197 9.29 17.02 5.74
CA LYS A 197 8.77 15.76 6.29
C LYS A 197 9.01 14.58 5.36
N ILE A 198 8.80 14.76 4.05
CA ILE A 198 9.09 13.73 3.04
C ILE A 198 10.58 13.42 3.02
N TYR A 199 11.45 14.44 3.00
CA TYR A 199 12.90 14.29 3.04
C TYR A 199 13.36 13.46 4.24
N LYS A 200 12.87 13.84 5.42
CA LYS A 200 13.18 13.13 6.66
C LYS A 200 12.73 11.67 6.63
N LYS A 201 11.51 11.40 6.17
CA LYS A 201 10.98 10.02 6.10
C LYS A 201 11.72 9.18 5.07
N SER A 202 12.00 9.71 3.88
CA SER A 202 12.78 9.03 2.84
C SER A 202 14.19 8.69 3.33
N GLY A 203 14.89 9.65 3.92
CA GLY A 203 16.26 9.46 4.39
C GLY A 203 16.42 8.52 5.57
N GLN A 204 15.49 8.56 6.53
CA GLN A 204 15.52 7.68 7.71
C GLN A 204 14.94 6.29 7.44
N GLY A 205 13.84 6.22 6.69
CA GLY A 205 13.14 4.96 6.42
C GLY A 205 13.81 4.12 5.34
N ARG A 206 14.35 4.75 4.31
CA ARG A 206 15.01 4.12 3.15
C ARG A 206 14.24 2.91 2.62
N ARG A 207 12.90 3.09 2.42
CA ARG A 207 12.03 1.99 2.03
C ARG A 207 12.19 1.63 0.56
N THR A 208 12.51 0.35 0.33
CA THR A 208 12.66 -0.26 -0.98
C THR A 208 11.87 -1.56 -1.05
N GLY A 209 11.41 -1.91 -2.24
CA GLY A 209 10.82 -3.21 -2.54
C GLY A 209 11.54 -3.84 -3.73
N VAL A 210 12.39 -4.82 -3.47
CA VAL A 210 12.97 -5.67 -4.52
C VAL A 210 12.13 -6.94 -4.60
N GLY A 211 11.39 -7.07 -5.69
CA GLY A 211 10.48 -8.19 -5.94
C GLY A 211 10.87 -8.98 -7.18
N ILE A 212 9.97 -9.86 -7.58
CA ILE A 212 10.14 -10.75 -8.74
C ILE A 212 8.99 -10.59 -9.74
N THR A 213 9.26 -10.94 -10.99
CA THR A 213 8.26 -11.07 -12.05
C THR A 213 8.59 -12.28 -12.94
N ALA A 214 7.68 -12.68 -13.80
CA ALA A 214 7.86 -13.80 -14.74
C ALA A 214 8.14 -15.15 -14.07
N GLU A 215 7.57 -15.41 -12.89
CA GLU A 215 7.65 -16.71 -12.22
C GLU A 215 7.00 -17.81 -13.09
N GLY A 216 5.79 -17.57 -13.59
CA GLY A 216 5.10 -18.52 -14.46
C GLY A 216 5.88 -18.83 -15.74
N ASP A 217 6.52 -17.81 -16.34
CA ASP A 217 7.36 -17.99 -17.54
C ASP A 217 8.62 -18.81 -17.22
N MET A 218 9.24 -18.55 -16.07
CA MET A 218 10.37 -19.33 -15.56
C MET A 218 10.01 -20.81 -15.40
N LEU A 219 8.91 -21.09 -14.70
CA LEU A 219 8.45 -22.47 -14.47
C LEU A 219 8.11 -23.18 -15.78
N ALA A 220 7.43 -22.50 -16.70
CA ALA A 220 7.12 -23.04 -18.03
C ALA A 220 8.40 -23.36 -18.82
N ALA A 221 9.40 -22.49 -18.77
CA ALA A 221 10.69 -22.69 -19.43
C ALA A 221 11.51 -23.84 -18.84
N MET A 222 11.31 -24.14 -17.55
CA MET A 222 11.91 -25.28 -16.85
C MET A 222 11.08 -26.57 -16.98
N GLY A 223 9.91 -26.54 -17.62
CA GLY A 223 9.01 -27.66 -17.75
C GLY A 223 8.29 -28.05 -16.45
N LEU A 224 8.21 -27.09 -15.50
CA LEU A 224 7.55 -27.27 -14.21
C LEU A 224 6.10 -26.76 -14.27
N ARG A 225 5.21 -27.48 -13.58
CA ARG A 225 3.81 -27.10 -13.50
C ARG A 225 3.58 -26.19 -12.29
N TYR A 226 3.10 -24.96 -12.53
CA TYR A 226 2.76 -24.02 -11.48
C TYR A 226 1.81 -24.62 -10.42
N GLY A 227 2.15 -24.45 -9.15
CA GLY A 227 1.35 -24.91 -8.02
C GLY A 227 1.54 -26.40 -7.65
N THR A 228 2.60 -27.05 -8.15
CA THR A 228 3.03 -28.38 -7.69
C THR A 228 4.21 -28.29 -6.72
N GLU A 229 4.50 -29.39 -6.01
CA GLU A 229 5.63 -29.45 -5.07
C GLU A 229 7.00 -29.36 -5.77
N GLU A 230 7.08 -29.75 -7.05
CA GLU A 230 8.31 -29.65 -7.82
C GLU A 230 8.60 -28.21 -8.28
N ALA A 231 7.57 -27.35 -8.32
CA ALA A 231 7.71 -25.95 -8.70
C ALA A 231 8.08 -25.06 -7.50
#